data_c1393f24e1f2af8baa1f464f20046f02
#
_entry.id   c1393f24e1f2af8baa1f464f20046f02
#
_cell.length_a   1.000
_cell.length_b   1.000
_cell.length_c   1.000
_cell.angle_alpha   90.00
_cell.angle_beta   90.00
_cell.angle_gamma   90.00
#
_symmetry.space_group_name_H-M   'P 1'
#
loop_
_entity.id
_entity.type
_entity.pdbx_description
1 polymer ?
#
loop_
_entity_poly.entity_id
_entity_poly.type
_entity_poly.pdbx_seq_one_letter_code
_entity_poly.pdbx_strand_id
1 'polypeptide(L)'
;YTTVVADTGDIAAMKLYQPQDATTNPSLILNAAQIPEYRKLIDDAVAWAKQQSNDRAQQVVDATDKLAVNIGLEILKLVPGRISTEVDARLSYDTDASIAKAKRLIKMYNDAGISNDRILIKLASTWQGIRAAEQLEKEGINCNLTLLFSFAQARACAEAGVYLISPFVGRILDWYKANTDKKEYAPAEDPGVISVTEIYEYYKQ
;
A
#
# COMPACT_ATOMS: atom_id res chain seq x y z
N TYR A 1 5.43 -16.67 -14.54
CA TYR A 1 4.32 -17.06 -13.67
C TYR A 1 4.08 -16.09 -12.52
N THR A 2 5.06 -15.21 -12.20
CA THR A 2 4.97 -14.25 -11.09
C THR A 2 5.02 -12.83 -11.64
N THR A 3 4.05 -11.99 -11.25
CA THR A 3 4.08 -10.56 -11.54
C THR A 3 5.06 -9.88 -10.59
N VAL A 4 6.00 -9.12 -11.14
CA VAL A 4 6.98 -8.38 -10.34
C VAL A 4 6.37 -7.05 -9.92
N VAL A 5 6.33 -6.82 -8.60
CA VAL A 5 5.85 -5.59 -7.98
C VAL A 5 7.01 -4.93 -7.26
N ALA A 6 7.33 -3.69 -7.59
CA ALA A 6 8.39 -2.94 -6.90
C ALA A 6 7.87 -2.33 -5.60
N ASP A 7 8.54 -2.62 -4.48
CA ASP A 7 8.29 -2.00 -3.18
C ASP A 7 9.35 -0.92 -2.91
N THR A 8 9.25 0.20 -3.61
CA THR A 8 10.19 1.30 -3.51
C THR A 8 9.57 2.62 -3.98
N GLY A 9 10.07 3.74 -3.45
CA GLY A 9 9.83 5.10 -3.98
C GLY A 9 10.95 5.60 -4.90
N ASP A 10 11.96 4.76 -5.18
CA ASP A 10 13.10 5.12 -6.03
C ASP A 10 12.79 4.90 -7.52
N ILE A 11 12.58 6.00 -8.23
CA ILE A 11 12.32 6.02 -9.68
C ILE A 11 13.48 5.44 -10.48
N ALA A 12 14.73 5.61 -10.04
CA ALA A 12 15.89 5.09 -10.77
C ALA A 12 15.93 3.55 -10.74
N ALA A 13 15.63 2.95 -9.58
CA ALA A 13 15.49 1.51 -9.45
C ALA A 13 14.35 0.95 -10.32
N MET A 14 13.21 1.65 -10.39
CA MET A 14 12.09 1.23 -11.23
C MET A 14 12.45 1.25 -12.73
N LYS A 15 13.19 2.24 -13.19
CA LYS A 15 13.67 2.28 -14.60
C LYS A 15 14.60 1.12 -14.92
N LEU A 16 15.42 0.70 -13.97
CA LEU A 16 16.37 -0.41 -14.16
C LEU A 16 15.65 -1.75 -14.22
N TYR A 17 14.72 -2.01 -13.30
CA TYR A 17 14.09 -3.33 -13.13
C TYR A 17 12.77 -3.51 -13.88
N GLN A 18 12.17 -2.43 -14.39
CA GLN A 18 10.92 -2.42 -15.18
C GLN A 18 9.81 -3.32 -14.58
N PRO A 19 9.40 -3.10 -13.32
CA PRO A 19 8.35 -3.90 -12.70
C PRO A 19 7.01 -3.69 -13.39
N GLN A 20 6.10 -4.68 -13.23
CA GLN A 20 4.73 -4.58 -13.74
C GLN A 20 3.91 -3.57 -12.93
N ASP A 21 3.98 -3.68 -11.61
CA ASP A 21 3.27 -2.84 -10.65
C ASP A 21 4.25 -2.24 -9.64
N ALA A 22 3.78 -1.29 -8.83
CA ALA A 22 4.54 -0.74 -7.73
C ALA A 22 3.67 -0.58 -6.47
N THR A 23 4.34 -0.56 -5.33
CA THR A 23 3.72 -0.25 -4.04
C THR A 23 4.57 0.73 -3.26
N THR A 24 3.92 1.62 -2.55
CA THR A 24 4.58 2.57 -1.64
C THR A 24 4.02 2.41 -0.23
N ASN A 25 4.67 3.06 0.72
CA ASN A 25 4.21 3.19 2.09
C ASN A 25 4.75 4.51 2.67
N PRO A 26 4.28 4.98 3.83
CA PRO A 26 4.72 6.26 4.40
C PRO A 26 6.23 6.38 4.60
N SER A 27 6.93 5.30 4.98
CA SER A 27 8.38 5.30 5.15
C SER A 27 9.12 5.45 3.81
N LEU A 28 8.64 4.80 2.76
CA LEU A 28 9.20 4.95 1.41
C LEU A 28 8.97 6.36 0.87
N ILE A 29 7.80 6.96 1.12
CA ILE A 29 7.52 8.35 0.76
C ILE A 29 8.46 9.30 1.51
N LEU A 30 8.68 9.08 2.81
CA LEU A 30 9.62 9.89 3.61
C LEU A 30 11.05 9.79 3.08
N ASN A 31 11.51 8.60 2.72
CA ASN A 31 12.84 8.38 2.16
C ASN A 31 12.95 9.02 0.76
N ALA A 32 11.94 8.85 -0.08
CA ALA A 32 11.87 9.47 -1.40
C ALA A 32 11.90 11.01 -1.30
N ALA A 33 11.26 11.59 -0.28
CA ALA A 33 11.26 13.03 -0.05
C ALA A 33 12.66 13.61 0.27
N GLN A 34 13.66 12.77 0.61
CA GLN A 34 15.05 13.19 0.81
C GLN A 34 15.86 13.23 -0.50
N ILE A 35 15.32 12.68 -1.58
CA ILE A 35 15.96 12.68 -2.89
C ILE A 35 15.84 14.07 -3.51
N PRO A 36 16.96 14.73 -3.90
CA PRO A 36 16.93 16.11 -4.41
C PRO A 36 15.98 16.31 -5.59
N GLU A 37 15.87 15.33 -6.48
CA GLU A 37 15.02 15.34 -7.67
C GLU A 37 13.51 15.42 -7.31
N TYR A 38 13.12 15.03 -6.10
CA TYR A 38 11.73 15.08 -5.65
C TYR A 38 11.35 16.39 -4.95
N ARG A 39 12.31 17.29 -4.79
CA ARG A 39 12.06 18.58 -4.11
C ARG A 39 10.87 19.31 -4.70
N LYS A 40 10.76 19.33 -6.03
CA LYS A 40 9.61 19.94 -6.72
C LYS A 40 8.28 19.31 -6.32
N LEU A 41 8.21 17.98 -6.17
CA LEU A 41 6.97 17.28 -5.77
C LEU A 41 6.52 17.69 -4.37
N ILE A 42 7.48 17.95 -3.47
CA ILE A 42 7.21 18.44 -2.11
C ILE A 42 6.69 19.88 -2.15
N ASP A 43 7.41 20.75 -2.88
CA ASP A 43 7.04 22.16 -2.97
C ASP A 43 5.65 22.34 -3.60
N ASP A 44 5.33 21.57 -4.65
CA ASP A 44 4.01 21.52 -5.27
C ASP A 44 2.93 21.03 -4.30
N ALA A 45 3.21 19.98 -3.50
CA ALA A 45 2.28 19.45 -2.51
C ALA A 45 2.00 20.46 -1.38
N VAL A 46 3.04 21.14 -0.89
CA VAL A 46 2.90 22.19 0.12
C VAL A 46 2.13 23.40 -0.42
N ALA A 47 2.42 23.83 -1.64
CA ALA A 47 1.72 24.94 -2.27
C ALA A 47 0.22 24.63 -2.45
N TRP A 48 -0.09 23.40 -2.88
CA TRP A 48 -1.47 22.95 -3.01
C TRP A 48 -2.18 22.89 -1.66
N ALA A 49 -1.55 22.35 -0.61
CA ALA A 49 -2.14 22.21 0.71
C ALA A 49 -2.48 23.57 1.35
N LYS A 50 -1.64 24.59 1.13
CA LYS A 50 -1.91 25.96 1.60
C LYS A 50 -3.15 26.58 0.97
N GLN A 51 -3.59 26.10 -0.19
CA GLN A 51 -4.81 26.56 -0.86
C GLN A 51 -6.07 25.84 -0.33
N GLN A 52 -5.91 24.67 0.32
CA GLN A 52 -7.03 23.85 0.81
C GLN A 52 -7.53 24.30 2.19
N SER A 53 -6.65 24.80 3.05
CA SER A 53 -6.98 25.19 4.42
C SER A 53 -6.06 26.28 4.96
N ASN A 54 -6.59 27.09 5.87
CA ASN A 54 -5.79 28.05 6.67
C ASN A 54 -5.26 27.41 7.96
N ASP A 55 -5.74 26.24 8.35
CA ASP A 55 -5.25 25.51 9.52
C ASP A 55 -3.94 24.79 9.20
N ARG A 56 -2.90 25.10 10.00
CA ARG A 56 -1.57 24.52 9.82
C ARG A 56 -1.54 22.99 9.96
N ALA A 57 -2.29 22.44 10.92
CA ALA A 57 -2.34 21.00 11.13
C ALA A 57 -2.99 20.30 9.93
N GLN A 58 -4.08 20.87 9.41
CA GLN A 58 -4.74 20.36 8.21
C GLN A 58 -3.84 20.49 6.97
N GLN A 59 -3.10 21.60 6.83
CA GLN A 59 -2.15 21.74 5.71
C GLN A 59 -1.08 20.65 5.71
N VAL A 60 -0.60 20.20 6.87
CA VAL A 60 0.38 19.10 6.96
C VAL A 60 -0.24 17.78 6.47
N VAL A 61 -1.46 17.47 6.89
CA VAL A 61 -2.19 16.28 6.42
C VAL A 61 -2.39 16.34 4.90
N ASP A 62 -2.84 17.49 4.41
CA ASP A 62 -3.13 17.72 3.00
C ASP A 62 -1.87 17.60 2.13
N ALA A 63 -0.75 18.18 2.60
CA ALA A 63 0.54 18.09 1.91
C ALA A 63 1.07 16.66 1.88
N THR A 64 0.88 15.88 2.95
CA THR A 64 1.31 14.47 3.01
C THR A 64 0.52 13.63 2.02
N ASP A 65 -0.81 13.75 1.99
CA ASP A 65 -1.67 13.07 1.02
C ASP A 65 -1.26 13.43 -0.43
N LYS A 66 -1.08 14.73 -0.68
CA LYS A 66 -0.72 15.22 -2.01
C LYS A 66 0.66 14.76 -2.46
N LEU A 67 1.63 14.71 -1.56
CA LEU A 67 2.97 14.20 -1.85
C LEU A 67 2.94 12.72 -2.21
N ALA A 68 2.18 11.90 -1.46
CA ALA A 68 2.01 10.48 -1.78
C ALA A 68 1.43 10.29 -3.18
N VAL A 69 0.41 11.07 -3.54
CA VAL A 69 -0.19 11.04 -4.88
C VAL A 69 0.80 11.54 -5.94
N ASN A 70 1.53 12.64 -5.70
CA ASN A 70 2.52 13.16 -6.66
C ASN A 70 3.61 12.13 -6.97
N ILE A 71 4.13 11.44 -5.96
CA ILE A 71 5.11 10.34 -6.15
C ILE A 71 4.46 9.18 -6.90
N GLY A 72 3.24 8.79 -6.55
CA GLY A 72 2.48 7.76 -7.27
C GLY A 72 2.28 8.09 -8.75
N LEU A 73 2.03 9.35 -9.09
CA LEU A 73 1.89 9.82 -10.47
C LEU A 73 3.21 9.66 -11.26
N GLU A 74 4.36 9.96 -10.65
CA GLU A 74 5.66 9.75 -11.29
C GLU A 74 5.94 8.25 -11.51
N ILE A 75 5.59 7.41 -10.54
CA ILE A 75 5.73 5.96 -10.64
C ILE A 75 4.85 5.40 -11.77
N LEU A 76 3.60 5.85 -11.88
CA LEU A 76 2.65 5.41 -12.91
C LEU A 76 3.10 5.72 -14.35
N LYS A 77 4.05 6.63 -14.54
CA LYS A 77 4.68 6.86 -15.85
C LYS A 77 5.66 5.75 -16.23
N LEU A 78 6.11 4.95 -15.26
CA LEU A 78 7.16 3.95 -15.44
C LEU A 78 6.63 2.52 -15.40
N VAL A 79 5.54 2.28 -14.65
CA VAL A 79 4.93 0.96 -14.55
C VAL A 79 3.69 0.87 -15.44
N PRO A 80 3.52 -0.22 -16.20
CA PRO A 80 2.34 -0.38 -17.05
C PRO A 80 1.07 -0.71 -16.25
N GLY A 81 1.21 -1.27 -15.06
CA GLY A 81 0.12 -1.70 -14.20
C GLY A 81 -0.31 -0.67 -13.16
N ARG A 82 -0.29 -1.04 -11.89
CA ARG A 82 -0.92 -0.31 -10.78
C ARG A 82 0.08 0.23 -9.78
N ILE A 83 -0.34 1.26 -9.06
CA ILE A 83 0.34 1.77 -7.87
C ILE A 83 -0.52 1.51 -6.63
N SER A 84 0.07 0.94 -5.58
CA SER A 84 -0.54 0.90 -4.25
C SER A 84 -0.14 2.13 -3.44
N THR A 85 -1.13 2.94 -3.04
CA THR A 85 -0.94 4.12 -2.19
C THR A 85 -1.61 3.89 -0.85
N GLU A 86 -0.83 3.97 0.23
CA GLU A 86 -1.27 3.63 1.57
C GLU A 86 -1.95 4.81 2.26
N VAL A 87 -3.07 4.55 2.93
CA VAL A 87 -3.71 5.49 3.83
C VAL A 87 -2.89 5.67 5.12
N ASP A 88 -3.12 6.77 5.82
CA ASP A 88 -2.45 7.07 7.09
C ASP A 88 -2.66 5.92 8.11
N ALA A 89 -1.56 5.36 8.63
CA ALA A 89 -1.60 4.23 9.57
C ALA A 89 -2.38 4.54 10.86
N ARG A 90 -2.52 5.81 11.24
CA ARG A 90 -3.33 6.25 12.39
C ARG A 90 -4.81 5.94 12.23
N LEU A 91 -5.28 5.70 10.99
CA LEU A 91 -6.66 5.35 10.68
C LEU A 91 -6.93 3.84 10.72
N SER A 92 -5.93 3.02 11.03
CA SER A 92 -6.02 1.54 10.94
C SER A 92 -7.15 0.91 11.77
N TYR A 93 -7.66 1.60 12.77
CA TYR A 93 -8.76 1.16 13.63
C TYR A 93 -10.04 1.99 13.49
N ASP A 94 -10.13 2.80 12.41
CA ASP A 94 -11.30 3.63 12.10
C ASP A 94 -11.74 3.35 10.66
N THR A 95 -12.83 2.61 10.51
CA THR A 95 -13.37 2.19 9.21
C THR A 95 -13.80 3.40 8.38
N ASP A 96 -14.57 4.31 8.97
CA ASP A 96 -15.17 5.43 8.24
C ASP A 96 -14.10 6.44 7.81
N ALA A 97 -13.14 6.75 8.70
CA ALA A 97 -12.02 7.62 8.37
C ALA A 97 -11.10 7.00 7.30
N SER A 98 -10.89 5.68 7.32
CA SER A 98 -10.14 4.95 6.29
C SER A 98 -10.83 5.04 4.93
N ILE A 99 -12.15 4.85 4.86
CA ILE A 99 -12.95 4.98 3.63
C ILE A 99 -12.89 6.42 3.11
N ALA A 100 -13.08 7.41 3.97
CA ALA A 100 -13.02 8.81 3.59
C ALA A 100 -11.63 9.19 3.02
N LYS A 101 -10.57 8.74 3.66
CA LYS A 101 -9.20 8.95 3.20
C LYS A 101 -8.94 8.26 1.86
N ALA A 102 -9.36 7.01 1.70
CA ALA A 102 -9.25 6.27 0.45
C ALA A 102 -9.91 7.00 -0.72
N LYS A 103 -11.16 7.42 -0.55
CA LYS A 103 -11.90 8.19 -1.56
C LYS A 103 -11.24 9.52 -1.90
N ARG A 104 -10.66 10.18 -0.91
CA ARG A 104 -9.89 11.41 -1.12
C ARG A 104 -8.65 11.17 -1.99
N LEU A 105 -7.87 10.13 -1.72
CA LEU A 105 -6.70 9.77 -2.52
C LEU A 105 -7.10 9.41 -3.95
N ILE A 106 -8.13 8.59 -4.13
CA ILE A 106 -8.69 8.26 -5.45
C ILE A 106 -9.10 9.52 -6.21
N LYS A 107 -9.80 10.45 -5.55
CA LYS A 107 -10.18 11.71 -6.19
C LYS A 107 -8.96 12.51 -6.66
N MET A 108 -7.89 12.58 -5.86
CA MET A 108 -6.67 13.29 -6.27
C MET A 108 -6.01 12.66 -7.50
N TYR A 109 -6.02 11.32 -7.62
CA TYR A 109 -5.54 10.62 -8.81
C TYR A 109 -6.45 10.88 -10.02
N ASN A 110 -7.77 10.82 -9.84
CA ASN A 110 -8.73 11.09 -10.91
C ASN A 110 -8.62 12.54 -11.42
N ASP A 111 -8.46 13.52 -10.53
CA ASP A 111 -8.23 14.92 -10.88
C ASP A 111 -6.94 15.10 -11.71
N ALA A 112 -5.97 14.19 -11.56
CA ALA A 112 -4.75 14.12 -12.38
C ALA A 112 -4.89 13.26 -13.65
N GLY A 113 -6.09 12.76 -13.96
CA GLY A 113 -6.37 11.98 -15.16
C GLY A 113 -6.07 10.48 -15.05
N ILE A 114 -5.83 9.96 -13.85
CA ILE A 114 -5.59 8.53 -13.61
C ILE A 114 -6.90 7.86 -13.21
N SER A 115 -7.25 6.78 -13.90
CA SER A 115 -8.44 5.97 -13.63
C SER A 115 -8.25 4.99 -12.46
N ASN A 116 -9.35 4.56 -11.83
CA ASN A 116 -9.34 3.70 -10.64
C ASN A 116 -8.64 2.36 -10.90
N ASP A 117 -8.70 1.83 -12.11
CA ASP A 117 -8.07 0.55 -12.50
C ASP A 117 -6.52 0.58 -12.41
N ARG A 118 -5.92 1.78 -12.35
CA ARG A 118 -4.48 1.98 -12.17
C ARG A 118 -4.06 2.14 -10.71
N ILE A 119 -4.98 2.08 -9.76
CA ILE A 119 -4.72 2.42 -8.35
C ILE A 119 -5.20 1.28 -7.45
N LEU A 120 -4.40 0.97 -6.44
CA LEU A 120 -4.82 0.17 -5.28
C LEU A 120 -4.70 1.04 -4.03
N ILE A 121 -5.77 1.12 -3.26
CA ILE A 121 -5.70 1.74 -1.93
C ILE A 121 -5.15 0.73 -0.94
N LYS A 122 -4.02 1.07 -0.31
CA LYS A 122 -3.36 0.18 0.65
C LYS A 122 -3.85 0.47 2.06
N LEU A 123 -4.34 -0.57 2.74
CA LEU A 123 -4.94 -0.51 4.07
C LEU A 123 -4.32 -1.57 4.98
N ALA A 124 -4.21 -1.30 6.28
CA ALA A 124 -3.81 -2.33 7.25
C ALA A 124 -4.88 -3.42 7.38
N SER A 125 -4.45 -4.69 7.48
CA SER A 125 -5.34 -5.86 7.65
C SER A 125 -5.84 -5.98 9.11
N THR A 126 -6.27 -4.87 9.71
CA THR A 126 -7.07 -4.85 10.93
C THR A 126 -8.52 -5.22 10.59
N TRP A 127 -9.34 -5.55 11.57
CA TRP A 127 -10.76 -5.78 11.32
C TRP A 127 -11.42 -4.57 10.65
N GLN A 128 -11.14 -3.36 11.15
CA GLN A 128 -11.67 -2.11 10.61
C GLN A 128 -11.18 -1.84 9.19
N GLY A 129 -9.90 -2.09 8.92
CA GLY A 129 -9.34 -1.94 7.56
C GLY A 129 -9.93 -2.92 6.56
N ILE A 130 -10.21 -4.17 6.97
CA ILE A 130 -10.88 -5.17 6.12
C ILE A 130 -12.34 -4.75 5.84
N ARG A 131 -13.06 -4.23 6.82
CA ARG A 131 -14.42 -3.70 6.61
C ARG A 131 -14.45 -2.48 5.70
N ALA A 132 -13.43 -1.60 5.82
CA ALA A 132 -13.27 -0.48 4.91
C ALA A 132 -13.01 -0.96 3.47
N ALA A 133 -12.13 -1.94 3.30
CA ALA A 133 -11.82 -2.52 1.99
C ALA A 133 -13.05 -3.16 1.36
N GLU A 134 -13.85 -3.93 2.12
CA GLU A 134 -15.09 -4.53 1.61
C GLU A 134 -16.05 -3.51 1.02
N GLN A 135 -16.18 -2.35 1.67
CA GLN A 135 -17.04 -1.28 1.14
C GLN A 135 -16.43 -0.65 -0.11
N LEU A 136 -15.13 -0.35 -0.09
CA LEU A 136 -14.42 0.26 -1.21
C LEU A 136 -14.44 -0.62 -2.46
N GLU A 137 -14.24 -1.93 -2.30
CA GLU A 137 -14.31 -2.91 -3.41
C GLU A 137 -15.71 -2.92 -4.06
N LYS A 138 -16.78 -2.88 -3.25
CA LYS A 138 -18.16 -2.77 -3.76
C LYS A 138 -18.41 -1.48 -4.53
N GLU A 139 -17.65 -0.44 -4.26
CA GLU A 139 -17.70 0.85 -4.96
C GLU A 139 -16.72 0.94 -6.15
N GLY A 140 -16.04 -0.14 -6.51
CA GLY A 140 -15.09 -0.20 -7.62
C GLY A 140 -13.72 0.42 -7.33
N ILE A 141 -13.36 0.53 -6.05
CA ILE A 141 -12.05 0.96 -5.59
C ILE A 141 -11.31 -0.26 -5.08
N ASN A 142 -10.35 -0.77 -5.86
CA ASN A 142 -9.57 -1.94 -5.47
C ASN A 142 -8.59 -1.63 -4.34
N CYS A 143 -8.42 -2.60 -3.43
CA CYS A 143 -7.61 -2.46 -2.24
C CYS A 143 -6.45 -3.47 -2.19
N ASN A 144 -5.37 -3.07 -1.52
CA ASN A 144 -4.23 -3.91 -1.15
C ASN A 144 -4.14 -3.96 0.38
N LEU A 145 -4.47 -5.09 0.99
CA LEU A 145 -4.46 -5.26 2.45
C LEU A 145 -3.08 -5.71 2.93
N THR A 146 -2.41 -4.81 3.66
CA THR A 146 -1.04 -4.98 4.18
C THR A 146 -1.02 -5.29 5.69
N LEU A 147 0.18 -5.50 6.25
CA LEU A 147 0.37 -5.95 7.64
C LEU A 147 -0.40 -7.24 7.93
N LEU A 148 -0.31 -8.18 6.99
CA LEU A 148 -0.97 -9.47 7.05
C LEU A 148 0.04 -10.54 7.51
N PHE A 149 -0.22 -11.13 8.66
CA PHE A 149 0.67 -12.09 9.34
C PHE A 149 -0.01 -13.40 9.68
N SER A 150 -1.34 -13.49 9.58
CA SER A 150 -2.09 -14.68 9.99
C SER A 150 -3.08 -15.14 8.92
N PHE A 151 -3.36 -16.43 8.94
CA PHE A 151 -4.40 -17.02 8.08
C PHE A 151 -5.79 -16.43 8.35
N ALA A 152 -6.10 -16.09 9.60
CA ALA A 152 -7.38 -15.46 9.95
C ALA A 152 -7.59 -14.11 9.25
N GLN A 153 -6.53 -13.29 9.15
CA GLN A 153 -6.59 -12.04 8.37
C GLN A 153 -6.80 -12.33 6.88
N ALA A 154 -6.04 -13.27 6.31
CA ALA A 154 -6.15 -13.63 4.90
C ALA A 154 -7.56 -14.13 4.54
N ARG A 155 -8.12 -15.01 5.37
CA ARG A 155 -9.48 -15.50 5.21
C ARG A 155 -10.52 -14.37 5.25
N ALA A 156 -10.42 -13.48 6.24
CA ALA A 156 -11.34 -12.34 6.34
C ALA A 156 -11.24 -11.39 5.13
N CYS A 157 -10.03 -11.21 4.58
CA CYS A 157 -9.83 -10.44 3.34
C CYS A 157 -10.49 -11.14 2.13
N ALA A 158 -10.38 -12.47 2.01
CA ALA A 158 -11.02 -13.22 0.94
C ALA A 158 -12.55 -13.12 1.01
N GLU A 159 -13.12 -13.30 2.22
CA GLU A 159 -14.56 -13.19 2.45
C GLU A 159 -15.08 -11.76 2.20
N ALA A 160 -14.23 -10.75 2.38
CA ALA A 160 -14.54 -9.34 2.06
C ALA A 160 -14.38 -9.00 0.56
N GLY A 161 -13.90 -9.93 -0.27
CA GLY A 161 -13.71 -9.71 -1.71
C GLY A 161 -12.54 -8.77 -2.05
N VAL A 162 -11.52 -8.70 -1.20
CA VAL A 162 -10.36 -7.82 -1.37
C VAL A 162 -9.54 -8.24 -2.59
N TYR A 163 -9.19 -7.28 -3.44
CA TYR A 163 -8.45 -7.51 -4.68
C TYR A 163 -7.06 -8.09 -4.46
N LEU A 164 -6.28 -7.55 -3.51
CA LEU A 164 -4.90 -7.95 -3.25
C LEU A 164 -4.61 -7.98 -1.75
N ILE A 165 -3.86 -8.97 -1.31
CA ILE A 165 -3.28 -9.02 0.03
C ILE A 165 -1.76 -9.07 -0.05
N SER A 166 -1.09 -8.51 0.95
CA SER A 166 0.37 -8.46 1.06
C SER A 166 0.83 -9.17 2.35
N PRO A 167 0.96 -10.51 2.34
CA PRO A 167 1.50 -11.25 3.48
C PRO A 167 2.99 -10.98 3.67
N PHE A 168 3.42 -10.81 4.93
CA PHE A 168 4.79 -10.44 5.28
C PHE A 168 5.63 -11.68 5.59
N VAL A 169 5.86 -12.51 4.57
CA VAL A 169 6.52 -13.81 4.70
C VAL A 169 7.92 -13.73 5.34
N GLY A 170 8.73 -12.75 4.95
CA GLY A 170 10.06 -12.52 5.54
C GLY A 170 9.98 -12.14 7.02
N ARG A 171 9.02 -11.26 7.40
CA ARG A 171 8.81 -10.88 8.80
C ARG A 171 8.32 -12.04 9.67
N ILE A 172 7.52 -12.94 9.11
CA ILE A 172 7.13 -14.17 9.78
C ILE A 172 8.36 -15.02 10.07
N LEU A 173 9.22 -15.26 9.10
CA LEU A 173 10.48 -15.99 9.28
C LEU A 173 11.38 -15.33 10.33
N ASP A 174 11.56 -14.01 10.26
CA ASP A 174 12.37 -13.25 11.20
C ASP A 174 11.89 -13.44 12.65
N TRP A 175 10.56 -13.42 12.85
CA TRP A 175 9.96 -13.62 14.16
C TRP A 175 10.28 -15.02 14.70
N TYR A 176 10.12 -16.07 13.88
CA TYR A 176 10.42 -17.44 14.29
C TYR A 176 11.91 -17.63 14.62
N LYS A 177 12.81 -17.05 13.82
CA LYS A 177 14.25 -17.05 14.10
C LYS A 177 14.61 -16.35 15.41
N ALA A 178 13.92 -15.27 15.74
CA ALA A 178 14.15 -14.52 16.97
C ALA A 178 13.59 -15.22 18.22
N ASN A 179 12.44 -15.89 18.12
CA ASN A 179 11.65 -16.33 19.27
C ASN A 179 11.62 -17.87 19.46
N THR A 180 12.34 -18.65 18.63
CA THR A 180 12.46 -20.10 18.79
C THR A 180 13.93 -20.51 18.82
N ASP A 181 14.21 -21.75 19.21
CA ASP A 181 15.58 -22.30 19.22
C ASP A 181 16.10 -22.57 17.81
N LYS A 182 15.21 -22.82 16.85
CA LYS A 182 15.56 -23.06 15.44
C LYS A 182 15.89 -21.75 14.74
N LYS A 183 17.13 -21.64 14.23
CA LYS A 183 17.65 -20.43 13.56
C LYS A 183 17.73 -20.56 12.04
N GLU A 184 17.77 -21.78 11.53
CA GLU A 184 17.82 -22.08 10.10
C GLU A 184 16.62 -22.92 9.69
N TYR A 185 16.03 -22.57 8.57
CA TYR A 185 14.84 -23.22 8.01
C TYR A 185 15.12 -23.60 6.56
N ALA A 186 14.89 -24.87 6.22
CA ALA A 186 14.84 -25.26 4.81
C ALA A 186 13.61 -24.58 4.13
N PRO A 187 13.63 -24.36 2.81
CA PRO A 187 12.52 -23.66 2.13
C PRO A 187 11.13 -24.26 2.40
N ALA A 188 11.02 -25.57 2.51
CA ALA A 188 9.76 -26.25 2.81
C ALA A 188 9.33 -26.16 4.29
N GLU A 189 10.23 -25.73 5.18
CA GLU A 189 10.00 -25.59 6.62
C GLU A 189 9.87 -24.11 7.03
N ASP A 190 10.11 -23.20 6.11
CA ASP A 190 10.04 -21.75 6.36
C ASP A 190 8.57 -21.40 6.70
N PRO A 191 8.33 -20.84 7.91
CA PRO A 191 6.97 -20.52 8.35
C PRO A 191 6.28 -19.48 7.47
N GLY A 192 7.05 -18.60 6.82
CA GLY A 192 6.52 -17.65 5.83
C GLY A 192 6.05 -18.36 4.56
N VAL A 193 6.82 -19.33 4.07
CA VAL A 193 6.44 -20.16 2.91
C VAL A 193 5.21 -21.01 3.22
N ILE A 194 5.19 -21.63 4.40
CA ILE A 194 4.02 -22.43 4.84
C ILE A 194 2.77 -21.54 4.90
N SER A 195 2.88 -20.36 5.51
CA SER A 195 1.78 -19.40 5.63
C SER A 195 1.23 -18.98 4.26
N VAL A 196 2.09 -18.58 3.32
CA VAL A 196 1.62 -18.14 1.99
C VAL A 196 1.06 -19.30 1.17
N THR A 197 1.57 -20.51 1.36
CA THR A 197 1.04 -21.71 0.70
C THR A 197 -0.37 -22.02 1.19
N GLU A 198 -0.60 -21.99 2.50
CA GLU A 198 -1.94 -22.20 3.08
C GLU A 198 -2.94 -21.14 2.58
N ILE A 199 -2.54 -19.87 2.54
CA ILE A 199 -3.36 -18.79 1.99
C ILE A 199 -3.69 -19.05 0.53
N TYR A 200 -2.69 -19.37 -0.28
CA TYR A 200 -2.87 -19.63 -1.71
C TYR A 200 -3.84 -20.80 -1.98
N GLU A 201 -3.72 -21.90 -1.24
CA GLU A 201 -4.64 -23.05 -1.40
C GLU A 201 -6.08 -22.68 -0.98
N TYR A 202 -6.25 -21.83 0.03
CA TYR A 202 -7.57 -21.32 0.40
C TYR A 202 -8.19 -20.43 -0.68
N TYR A 203 -7.39 -19.54 -1.29
CA TYR A 203 -7.87 -18.61 -2.32
C TYR A 203 -8.20 -19.26 -3.66
N LYS A 204 -7.80 -20.53 -3.85
CA LYS A 204 -8.17 -21.33 -5.04
C LYS A 204 -9.56 -21.95 -4.96
N GLN A 205 -10.16 -22.02 -3.78
CA GLN A 205 -11.48 -22.64 -3.56
C GLN A 205 -12.61 -21.68 -3.95
#